data_5fc28545b4c6b1f992d9b3ed853df9f3
#
_entry.id   5fc28545b4c6b1f992d9b3ed853df9f3
#
_cell.length_a   1.000
_cell.length_b   1.000
_cell.length_c   1.000
_cell.angle_alpha   90.00
_cell.angle_beta   90.00
_cell.angle_gamma   90.00
#
_symmetry.space_group_name_H-M   'P 1'
#
loop_
_entity.id
_entity.type
_entity.pdbx_description
1 polymer ?
#
loop_
_entity_poly.entity_id
_entity_poly.type
_entity_poly.pdbx_seq_one_letter_code
_entity_poly.pdbx_strand_id
1 'polypeptide(L)'
;YALSKFQGEQCALHWNNVYKLPVNSMRIFNAYGTRVRTTGAYGAVFGVFLKQKIENKPLTVVGDGSQTRDFLYVTDVARGFFASALSNKTGNIYNIGAGNPQSINKLTKLIGGKVEYLPKRPGEPDCTWADINKIKKDLDWKPQITFEEGVKKMIEDIDSWKDAPLWDKDNIDKATKTWFK
;
A
#
# COMPACT_ATOMS: atom_id res chain seq x y z
N TYR A 1 4.90 9.97 -11.19
CA TYR A 1 4.74 8.59 -10.75
C TYR A 1 3.64 7.85 -11.53
N ALA A 2 2.38 8.32 -11.50
CA ALA A 2 1.25 7.65 -12.17
C ALA A 2 1.52 7.41 -13.67
N LEU A 3 2.01 8.44 -14.38
CA LEU A 3 2.33 8.35 -15.80
C LEU A 3 3.42 7.30 -16.08
N SER A 4 4.49 7.27 -15.29
CA SER A 4 5.57 6.28 -15.48
C SER A 4 5.10 4.83 -15.24
N LYS A 5 4.19 4.60 -14.27
CA LYS A 5 3.58 3.29 -14.05
C LYS A 5 2.67 2.87 -15.20
N PHE A 6 1.88 3.81 -15.72
CA PHE A 6 1.03 3.57 -16.88
C PHE A 6 1.85 3.25 -18.14
N GLN A 7 2.92 4.00 -18.42
CA GLN A 7 3.83 3.71 -19.53
C GLN A 7 4.47 2.33 -19.42
N GLY A 8 4.95 1.93 -18.22
CA GLY A 8 5.49 0.60 -18.00
C GLY A 8 4.48 -0.52 -18.26
N GLU A 9 3.22 -0.33 -17.87
CA GLU A 9 2.13 -1.25 -18.19
C GLU A 9 1.90 -1.36 -19.71
N GLN A 10 1.85 -0.23 -20.42
CA GLN A 10 1.66 -0.23 -21.88
C GLN A 10 2.83 -0.93 -22.60
N CYS A 11 4.07 -0.70 -22.16
CA CYS A 11 5.23 -1.41 -22.70
C CYS A 11 5.11 -2.93 -22.48
N ALA A 12 4.76 -3.39 -21.29
CA ALA A 12 4.62 -4.80 -20.99
C ALA A 12 3.55 -5.48 -21.87
N LEU A 13 2.39 -4.85 -22.03
CA LEU A 13 1.30 -5.33 -22.88
C LEU A 13 1.69 -5.32 -24.37
N HIS A 14 2.45 -4.33 -24.82
CA HIS A 14 2.97 -4.25 -26.18
C HIS A 14 3.86 -5.47 -26.50
N TRP A 15 4.76 -5.83 -25.57
CA TRP A 15 5.61 -7.02 -25.71
C TRP A 15 4.78 -8.31 -25.81
N ASN A 16 3.70 -8.43 -25.05
CA ASN A 16 2.78 -9.53 -25.19
C ASN A 16 2.14 -9.57 -26.60
N ASN A 17 1.65 -8.43 -27.08
CA ASN A 17 0.95 -8.36 -28.35
C ASN A 17 1.85 -8.62 -29.56
N VAL A 18 3.06 -8.06 -29.56
CA VAL A 18 3.99 -8.13 -30.71
C VAL A 18 4.82 -9.40 -30.68
N TYR A 19 5.44 -9.68 -29.53
CA TYR A 19 6.42 -10.78 -29.43
C TYR A 19 5.85 -12.05 -28.79
N LYS A 20 4.54 -12.06 -28.47
CA LYS A 20 3.86 -13.18 -27.82
C LYS A 20 4.49 -13.59 -26.47
N LEU A 21 5.17 -12.64 -25.82
CA LEU A 21 5.72 -12.86 -24.50
C LEU A 21 4.57 -13.04 -23.48
N PRO A 22 4.54 -14.09 -22.66
CA PRO A 22 3.45 -14.33 -21.72
C PRO A 22 3.51 -13.35 -20.53
N VAL A 23 2.90 -12.18 -20.67
CA VAL A 23 2.92 -11.10 -19.69
C VAL A 23 1.52 -10.76 -19.20
N ASN A 24 1.38 -10.53 -17.90
CA ASN A 24 0.24 -9.85 -17.27
C ASN A 24 0.74 -8.64 -16.47
N SER A 25 -0.05 -7.59 -16.42
CA SER A 25 0.20 -6.42 -15.58
C SER A 25 -0.59 -6.51 -14.29
N MET A 26 0.08 -6.34 -13.14
CA MET A 26 -0.53 -6.36 -11.81
C MET A 26 -0.55 -4.95 -11.23
N ARG A 27 -1.73 -4.33 -11.12
CA ARG A 27 -1.92 -3.03 -10.46
C ARG A 27 -2.10 -3.25 -8.97
N ILE A 28 -0.99 -3.12 -8.24
CA ILE A 28 -0.97 -3.32 -6.78
C ILE A 28 -1.55 -2.07 -6.10
N PHE A 29 -2.57 -2.28 -5.27
CA PHE A 29 -3.11 -1.25 -4.39
C PHE A 29 -2.22 -1.11 -3.13
N ASN A 30 -2.73 -0.61 -2.03
CA ASN A 30 -1.91 -0.26 -0.87
C ASN A 30 -1.33 -1.50 -0.16
N ALA A 31 -0.29 -2.10 -0.73
CA ALA A 31 0.40 -3.24 -0.15
C ALA A 31 1.10 -2.86 1.17
N TYR A 32 1.00 -3.71 2.18
CA TYR A 32 1.70 -3.58 3.46
C TYR A 32 2.17 -4.96 3.97
N GLY A 33 3.12 -4.95 4.88
CA GLY A 33 3.69 -6.19 5.44
C GLY A 33 5.10 -5.99 5.95
N THR A 34 5.80 -7.09 6.23
CA THR A 34 7.19 -7.08 6.69
C THR A 34 8.09 -6.31 5.71
N ARG A 35 9.15 -5.66 6.23
CA ARG A 35 10.13 -4.87 5.47
C ARG A 35 9.57 -3.60 4.81
N VAL A 36 8.38 -3.15 5.19
CA VAL A 36 7.85 -1.88 4.70
C VAL A 36 8.72 -0.72 5.17
N ARG A 37 8.92 0.26 4.28
CA ARG A 37 9.72 1.47 4.59
C ARG A 37 9.07 2.30 5.69
N THR A 38 9.91 2.93 6.52
CA THR A 38 9.49 3.81 7.61
C THR A 38 9.58 5.30 7.27
N THR A 39 10.12 5.65 6.09
CA THR A 39 10.36 7.04 5.68
C THR A 39 9.89 7.34 4.27
N GLY A 40 9.73 8.63 3.98
CA GLY A 40 9.43 9.14 2.65
C GLY A 40 7.98 9.59 2.49
N ALA A 41 7.79 10.66 1.71
CA ALA A 41 6.48 11.29 1.50
C ALA A 41 5.45 10.36 0.85
N TYR A 42 5.92 9.36 0.10
CA TYR A 42 5.12 8.25 -0.47
C TYR A 42 5.39 6.94 0.29
N GLY A 43 5.96 7.02 1.49
CA GLY A 43 6.19 5.87 2.35
C GLY A 43 4.88 5.22 2.77
N ALA A 44 4.90 3.90 2.92
CA ALA A 44 3.75 3.19 3.42
C ALA A 44 3.46 3.61 4.86
N VAL A 45 2.26 4.07 5.12
CA VAL A 45 1.79 4.56 6.42
C VAL A 45 2.09 3.59 7.58
N PHE A 46 2.07 2.29 7.31
CA PHE A 46 2.37 1.26 8.31
C PHE A 46 3.78 1.37 8.90
N GLY A 47 4.80 1.44 8.05
CA GLY A 47 6.18 1.54 8.53
C GLY A 47 6.42 2.82 9.32
N VAL A 48 5.84 3.94 8.86
CA VAL A 48 5.91 5.23 9.56
C VAL A 48 5.29 5.10 10.95
N PHE A 49 4.06 4.57 11.06
CA PHE A 49 3.35 4.45 12.34
C PHE A 49 4.02 3.46 13.30
N LEU A 50 4.51 2.33 12.80
CA LEU A 50 5.22 1.36 13.65
C LEU A 50 6.50 1.96 14.23
N LYS A 51 7.30 2.66 13.42
CA LYS A 51 8.51 3.32 13.91
C LYS A 51 8.20 4.44 14.89
N GLN A 52 7.18 5.26 14.62
CA GLN A 52 6.72 6.28 15.56
C GLN A 52 6.27 5.66 16.89
N LYS A 53 5.56 4.52 16.85
CA LYS A 53 5.16 3.79 18.05
C LYS A 53 6.35 3.28 18.86
N ILE A 54 7.36 2.70 18.21
CA ILE A 54 8.61 2.23 18.87
C ILE A 54 9.29 3.39 19.61
N GLU A 55 9.35 4.57 18.97
CA GLU A 55 9.99 5.77 19.54
C GLU A 55 9.09 6.55 20.50
N ASN A 56 7.92 6.00 20.87
CA ASN A 56 6.91 6.69 21.73
C ASN A 56 6.50 8.07 21.19
N LYS A 57 6.53 8.25 19.86
CA LYS A 57 6.08 9.48 19.17
C LYS A 57 4.61 9.36 18.78
N PRO A 58 3.89 10.49 18.62
CA PRO A 58 2.54 10.46 18.05
C PRO A 58 2.53 9.89 16.63
N LEU A 59 1.47 9.15 16.29
CA LEU A 59 1.19 8.72 14.94
C LEU A 59 0.73 9.93 14.11
N THR A 60 1.49 10.30 13.09
CA THR A 60 1.21 11.48 12.26
C THR A 60 0.20 11.18 11.17
N VAL A 61 -1.03 11.66 11.32
CA VAL A 61 -2.13 11.48 10.37
C VAL A 61 -2.29 12.72 9.51
N VAL A 62 -2.16 12.57 8.20
CA VAL A 62 -2.41 13.65 7.23
C VAL A 62 -3.92 13.80 7.04
N GLY A 63 -4.44 15.04 7.10
CA GLY A 63 -5.88 15.29 7.10
C GLY A 63 -6.55 14.86 8.42
N ASP A 64 -7.82 14.50 8.35
CA ASP A 64 -8.63 14.06 9.49
C ASP A 64 -8.63 12.55 9.74
N GLY A 65 -7.91 11.78 8.90
CA GLY A 65 -7.81 10.33 8.97
C GLY A 65 -9.04 9.57 8.48
N SER A 66 -10.04 10.26 7.92
CA SER A 66 -11.24 9.63 7.32
C SER A 66 -10.95 8.99 5.96
N GLN A 67 -9.88 9.43 5.28
CA GLN A 67 -9.47 8.86 3.99
C GLN A 67 -9.25 7.35 4.08
N THR A 68 -9.70 6.65 3.05
CA THR A 68 -9.64 5.18 3.00
C THR A 68 -8.63 4.69 1.97
N ARG A 69 -8.02 3.55 2.27
CA ARG A 69 -7.08 2.85 1.38
C ARG A 69 -7.43 1.38 1.32
N ASP A 70 -7.29 0.81 0.15
CA ASP A 70 -7.44 -0.63 -0.05
C ASP A 70 -6.14 -1.32 0.32
N PHE A 71 -6.01 -1.65 1.61
CA PHE A 71 -4.82 -2.27 2.17
C PHE A 71 -4.81 -3.78 1.91
N LEU A 72 -3.74 -4.26 1.27
CA LEU A 72 -3.53 -5.68 1.00
C LEU A 72 -2.23 -6.19 1.64
N TYR A 73 -2.33 -7.28 2.39
CA TYR A 73 -1.15 -7.85 3.04
C TYR A 73 -0.19 -8.47 2.03
N VAL A 74 1.13 -8.32 2.24
CA VAL A 74 2.18 -8.64 1.27
C VAL A 74 2.17 -10.09 0.79
N THR A 75 1.79 -11.05 1.66
CA THR A 75 1.69 -12.46 1.25
C THR A 75 0.55 -12.71 0.25
N ASP A 76 -0.54 -11.92 0.34
CA ASP A 76 -1.63 -12.00 -0.62
C ASP A 76 -1.22 -11.38 -1.96
N VAL A 77 -0.40 -10.33 -1.95
CA VAL A 77 0.23 -9.80 -3.17
C VAL A 77 1.08 -10.88 -3.83
N ALA A 78 1.98 -11.52 -3.07
CA ALA A 78 2.84 -12.58 -3.58
C ALA A 78 2.05 -13.75 -4.19
N ARG A 79 0.95 -14.18 -3.53
CA ARG A 79 0.05 -15.22 -4.06
C ARG A 79 -0.63 -14.80 -5.36
N GLY A 80 -0.99 -13.52 -5.50
CA GLY A 80 -1.57 -13.00 -6.74
C GLY A 80 -0.59 -13.06 -7.90
N PHE A 81 0.67 -12.66 -7.68
CA PHE A 81 1.72 -12.81 -8.69
C PHE A 81 1.96 -14.28 -9.05
N PHE A 82 2.01 -15.15 -8.05
CA PHE A 82 2.20 -16.58 -8.26
C PHE A 82 1.04 -17.19 -9.06
N ALA A 83 -0.22 -16.89 -8.72
CA ALA A 83 -1.38 -17.34 -9.47
C ALA A 83 -1.35 -16.85 -10.92
N SER A 84 -0.93 -15.59 -11.16
CA SER A 84 -0.76 -15.05 -12.50
C SER A 84 0.34 -15.75 -13.30
N ALA A 85 1.47 -16.05 -12.65
CA ALA A 85 2.61 -16.73 -13.31
C ALA A 85 2.30 -18.17 -13.70
N LEU A 86 1.46 -18.88 -12.96
CA LEU A 86 1.03 -20.25 -13.27
C LEU A 86 -0.16 -20.31 -14.21
N SER A 87 -0.80 -19.19 -14.51
CA SER A 87 -1.99 -19.12 -15.36
C SER A 87 -1.63 -19.15 -16.84
N ASN A 88 -2.50 -19.77 -17.64
CA ASN A 88 -2.47 -19.68 -19.12
C ASN A 88 -3.06 -18.34 -19.63
N LYS A 89 -3.54 -17.45 -18.74
CA LYS A 89 -4.07 -16.14 -19.09
C LYS A 89 -2.91 -15.17 -19.28
N THR A 90 -2.77 -14.57 -20.45
CA THR A 90 -1.73 -13.59 -20.77
C THR A 90 -2.32 -12.33 -21.40
N GLY A 91 -1.56 -11.25 -21.42
CA GLY A 91 -1.99 -9.97 -21.99
C GLY A 91 -3.07 -9.26 -21.17
N ASN A 92 -3.19 -9.59 -19.89
CA ASN A 92 -4.23 -9.05 -19.03
C ASN A 92 -3.70 -8.00 -18.06
N ILE A 93 -4.61 -7.13 -17.63
CA ILE A 93 -4.39 -6.20 -16.50
C ILE A 93 -5.28 -6.69 -15.36
N TYR A 94 -4.68 -6.86 -14.17
CA TYR A 94 -5.37 -7.23 -12.95
C TYR A 94 -5.15 -6.20 -11.84
N ASN A 95 -6.24 -5.70 -11.26
CA ASN A 95 -6.13 -5.01 -9.98
C ASN A 95 -5.94 -6.04 -8.87
N ILE A 96 -4.99 -5.79 -7.98
CA ILE A 96 -4.72 -6.64 -6.83
C ILE A 96 -4.82 -5.80 -5.54
N GLY A 97 -5.87 -6.01 -4.78
CA GLY A 97 -6.26 -5.32 -3.56
C GLY A 97 -7.10 -6.20 -2.67
N ALA A 98 -7.52 -5.70 -1.50
CA ALA A 98 -8.43 -6.42 -0.63
C ALA A 98 -9.90 -6.32 -1.08
N GLY A 99 -10.24 -5.29 -1.87
CA GLY A 99 -11.62 -4.97 -2.26
C GLY A 99 -12.46 -4.45 -1.09
N ASN A 100 -11.82 -4.00 -0.01
CA ASN A 100 -12.44 -3.53 1.22
C ASN A 100 -11.64 -2.38 1.85
N PRO A 101 -11.80 -1.13 1.38
CA PRO A 101 -11.04 0.01 1.85
C PRO A 101 -11.20 0.26 3.36
N GLN A 102 -10.11 0.59 4.04
CA GLN A 102 -10.06 0.86 5.46
C GLN A 102 -9.55 2.27 5.74
N SER A 103 -10.12 2.96 6.74
CA SER A 103 -9.71 4.32 7.09
C SER A 103 -8.38 4.35 7.84
N ILE A 104 -7.66 5.47 7.71
CA ILE A 104 -6.45 5.71 8.51
C ILE A 104 -6.78 5.76 10.00
N ASN A 105 -7.95 6.32 10.36
CA ASN A 105 -8.40 6.31 11.76
C ASN A 105 -8.61 4.89 12.31
N LYS A 106 -9.07 3.93 11.50
CA LYS A 106 -9.16 2.52 11.91
C LYS A 106 -7.75 1.93 12.13
N LEU A 107 -6.81 2.25 11.25
CA LEU A 107 -5.42 1.83 11.39
C LEU A 107 -4.79 2.36 12.69
N THR A 108 -4.95 3.65 13.00
CA THR A 108 -4.41 4.23 14.24
C THR A 108 -5.00 3.61 15.49
N LYS A 109 -6.31 3.29 15.48
CA LYS A 109 -6.97 2.57 16.58
C LYS A 109 -6.39 1.18 16.79
N LEU A 110 -6.13 0.44 15.73
CA LEU A 110 -5.55 -0.91 15.80
C LEU A 110 -4.10 -0.90 16.28
N ILE A 111 -3.28 0.04 15.79
CA ILE A 111 -1.88 0.18 16.23
C ILE A 111 -1.82 0.71 17.67
N GLY A 112 -2.71 1.63 18.03
CA GLY A 112 -2.73 2.29 19.34
C GLY A 112 -1.61 3.30 19.51
N GLY A 113 -1.86 4.30 20.34
CA GLY A 113 -0.93 5.40 20.63
C GLY A 113 -1.58 6.77 20.48
N LYS A 114 -0.82 7.83 20.78
CA LYS A 114 -1.26 9.21 20.55
C LYS A 114 -1.26 9.50 19.05
N VAL A 115 -2.20 10.35 18.61
CA VAL A 115 -2.32 10.77 17.20
C VAL A 115 -2.08 12.26 17.11
N GLU A 116 -1.31 12.70 16.11
CA GLU A 116 -1.15 14.09 15.72
C GLU A 116 -1.61 14.28 14.28
N TYR A 117 -2.55 15.21 14.06
CA TYR A 117 -3.10 15.50 12.75
C TYR A 117 -2.29 16.58 12.04
N LEU A 118 -1.93 16.32 10.78
CA LEU A 118 -1.20 17.22 9.91
C LEU A 118 -2.11 17.77 8.82
N PRO A 119 -1.78 18.93 8.20
CA PRO A 119 -2.56 19.47 7.09
C PRO A 119 -2.75 18.46 5.96
N LYS A 120 -3.95 18.46 5.33
CA LYS A 120 -4.25 17.63 4.16
C LYS A 120 -3.31 18.00 3.00
N ARG A 121 -2.78 16.99 2.32
CA ARG A 121 -1.89 17.17 1.15
C ARG A 121 -2.71 17.44 -0.10
N PRO A 122 -2.28 18.38 -0.98
CA PRO A 122 -2.89 18.57 -2.28
C PRO A 122 -2.84 17.30 -3.13
N GLY A 123 -3.94 16.98 -3.83
CA GLY A 123 -3.99 15.87 -4.78
C GLY A 123 -4.02 14.47 -4.17
N GLU A 124 -4.09 14.34 -2.85
CA GLU A 124 -4.24 13.04 -2.22
C GLU A 124 -5.71 12.55 -2.33
N PRO A 125 -5.97 11.35 -2.89
CA PRO A 125 -7.32 10.85 -3.05
C PRO A 125 -7.97 10.52 -1.70
N ASP A 126 -9.28 10.79 -1.57
CA ASP A 126 -10.03 10.46 -0.37
C ASP A 126 -10.27 8.94 -0.24
N CYS A 127 -10.35 8.22 -1.36
CA CYS A 127 -10.53 6.77 -1.37
C CYS A 127 -9.69 6.11 -2.46
N THR A 128 -9.05 4.98 -2.13
CA THR A 128 -8.58 4.01 -3.12
C THR A 128 -9.29 2.69 -2.91
N TRP A 129 -9.88 2.14 -3.96
CA TRP A 129 -10.67 0.90 -3.90
C TRP A 129 -10.43 0.06 -5.15
N ALA A 130 -9.94 -1.17 -4.96
CA ALA A 130 -9.69 -2.11 -6.04
C ALA A 130 -10.97 -2.85 -6.42
N ASP A 131 -11.35 -2.79 -7.69
CA ASP A 131 -12.22 -3.81 -8.26
C ASP A 131 -11.40 -5.06 -8.56
N ILE A 132 -11.60 -6.10 -7.76
CA ILE A 132 -10.89 -7.38 -7.83
C ILE A 132 -11.70 -8.50 -8.50
N ASN A 133 -12.84 -8.19 -9.13
CA ASN A 133 -13.71 -9.19 -9.74
C ASN A 133 -13.00 -9.96 -10.88
N LYS A 134 -12.21 -9.24 -11.68
CA LYS A 134 -11.49 -9.87 -12.79
C LYS A 134 -10.43 -10.87 -12.30
N ILE A 135 -9.59 -10.52 -11.33
CA ILE A 135 -8.57 -11.43 -10.82
C ILE A 135 -9.19 -12.64 -10.09
N LYS A 136 -10.29 -12.45 -9.37
CA LYS A 136 -11.07 -13.55 -8.77
C LYS A 136 -11.55 -14.53 -9.83
N LYS A 137 -12.16 -14.00 -10.88
CA LYS A 137 -12.74 -14.84 -11.96
C LYS A 137 -11.68 -15.58 -12.77
N ASP A 138 -10.61 -14.89 -13.17
CA ASP A 138 -9.63 -15.39 -14.13
C ASP A 138 -8.56 -16.27 -13.49
N LEU A 139 -8.18 -15.98 -12.23
CA LEU A 139 -7.06 -16.61 -11.53
C LEU A 139 -7.47 -17.35 -10.24
N ASP A 140 -8.76 -17.42 -9.93
CA ASP A 140 -9.29 -17.98 -8.67
C ASP A 140 -8.57 -17.43 -7.42
N TRP A 141 -8.12 -16.18 -7.50
CA TRP A 141 -7.40 -15.51 -6.44
C TRP A 141 -8.33 -14.63 -5.60
N LYS A 142 -8.14 -14.68 -4.30
CA LYS A 142 -8.79 -13.78 -3.33
C LYS A 142 -7.84 -13.47 -2.16
N PRO A 143 -7.99 -12.29 -1.51
CA PRO A 143 -7.26 -11.99 -0.30
C PRO A 143 -7.63 -13.01 0.80
N GLN A 144 -6.64 -13.43 1.59
CA GLN A 144 -6.82 -14.39 2.69
C GLN A 144 -6.59 -13.75 4.05
N ILE A 145 -5.78 -12.69 4.11
CA ILE A 145 -5.45 -12.01 5.36
C ILE A 145 -6.37 -10.81 5.51
N THR A 146 -7.15 -10.78 6.58
CA THR A 146 -7.98 -9.62 6.93
C THR A 146 -7.11 -8.44 7.34
N PHE A 147 -7.67 -7.22 7.29
CA PHE A 147 -6.94 -6.02 7.70
C PHE A 147 -6.48 -6.11 9.15
N GLU A 148 -7.35 -6.55 10.04
CA GLU A 148 -7.08 -6.74 11.47
C GLU A 148 -5.97 -7.76 11.73
N GLU A 149 -6.01 -8.91 11.07
CA GLU A 149 -4.98 -9.93 11.16
C GLU A 149 -3.62 -9.43 10.65
N GLY A 150 -3.62 -8.72 9.52
CA GLY A 150 -2.40 -8.14 8.96
C GLY A 150 -1.78 -7.09 9.87
N VAL A 151 -2.60 -6.18 10.46
CA VAL A 151 -2.11 -5.21 11.44
C VAL A 151 -1.56 -5.90 12.68
N LYS A 152 -2.24 -6.93 13.19
CA LYS A 152 -1.78 -7.72 14.33
C LYS A 152 -0.41 -8.35 14.06
N LYS A 153 -0.22 -8.99 12.91
CA LYS A 153 1.08 -9.56 12.48
C LYS A 153 2.19 -8.50 12.43
N MET A 154 1.88 -7.28 11.96
CA MET A 154 2.84 -6.18 11.91
C MET A 154 3.23 -5.71 13.32
N ILE A 155 2.29 -5.69 14.27
CA ILE A 155 2.56 -5.31 15.65
C ILE A 155 3.36 -6.41 16.37
N GLU A 156 3.07 -7.67 16.13
CA GLU A 156 3.82 -8.81 16.68
C GLU A 156 5.29 -8.82 16.21
N ASP A 157 5.56 -8.34 14.98
CA ASP A 157 6.91 -8.25 14.41
C ASP A 157 7.52 -6.84 14.54
N ILE A 158 7.00 -5.99 15.44
CA ILE A 158 7.35 -4.56 15.50
C ILE A 158 8.86 -4.33 15.71
N ASP A 159 9.55 -5.22 16.40
CA ASP A 159 10.99 -5.12 16.66
C ASP A 159 11.84 -5.15 15.39
N SER A 160 11.31 -5.68 14.29
CA SER A 160 11.97 -5.66 12.97
C SER A 160 12.25 -4.24 12.45
N TRP A 161 11.56 -3.22 12.98
CA TRP A 161 11.77 -1.80 12.63
C TRP A 161 12.56 -1.00 13.66
N LYS A 162 13.14 -1.66 14.68
CA LYS A 162 13.84 -0.97 15.77
C LYS A 162 14.98 -0.08 15.24
N ASP A 163 15.76 -0.57 14.30
CA ASP A 163 16.90 0.17 13.73
C ASP A 163 16.55 0.97 12.47
N ALA A 164 15.27 0.98 12.08
CA ALA A 164 14.82 1.75 10.92
C ALA A 164 14.79 3.27 11.22
N PRO A 165 14.99 4.14 10.21
CA PRO A 165 14.96 5.59 10.41
C PRO A 165 13.57 6.08 10.82
N LEU A 166 13.52 7.06 11.73
CA LEU A 166 12.30 7.72 12.14
C LEU A 166 11.84 8.73 11.07
N TRP A 167 10.53 8.79 10.83
CA TRP A 167 9.87 9.80 10.01
C TRP A 167 8.80 10.49 10.86
N ASP A 168 9.17 11.62 11.43
CA ASP A 168 8.32 12.44 12.31
C ASP A 168 7.82 13.70 11.61
N LYS A 169 7.11 14.56 12.36
CA LYS A 169 6.57 15.82 11.86
C LYS A 169 7.63 16.71 11.24
N ASP A 170 8.78 16.88 11.90
CA ASP A 170 9.85 17.77 11.41
C ASP A 170 10.42 17.29 10.07
N ASN A 171 10.59 15.98 9.91
CA ASN A 171 11.03 15.37 8.65
C ASN A 171 9.96 15.51 7.55
N ILE A 172 8.68 15.36 7.91
CA ILE A 172 7.54 15.52 6.99
C ILE A 172 7.49 16.97 6.52
N ASP A 173 7.53 17.95 7.43
CA ASP A 173 7.46 19.39 7.12
C ASP A 173 8.61 19.81 6.20
N LYS A 174 9.84 19.34 6.45
CA LYS A 174 10.98 19.60 5.57
C LYS A 174 10.77 19.05 4.16
N ALA A 175 10.34 17.79 4.05
CA ALA A 175 10.18 17.11 2.77
C ALA A 175 9.00 17.64 1.93
N THR A 176 7.97 18.18 2.58
CA THR A 176 6.74 18.65 1.91
C THR A 176 6.65 20.17 1.79
N LYS A 177 7.66 20.91 2.27
CA LYS A 177 7.68 22.38 2.29
C LYS A 177 7.34 23.06 0.95
N THR A 178 7.69 22.41 -0.16
CA THR A 178 7.42 22.93 -1.51
C THR A 178 6.04 22.58 -2.04
N TRP A 179 5.30 21.68 -1.37
CA TRP A 179 3.99 21.20 -1.83
C TRP A 179 2.86 22.17 -1.49
N PHE A 180 3.08 23.06 -0.53
CA PHE A 180 2.10 24.03 -0.02
C PHE A 180 2.39 25.46 -0.47
N LYS A 181 3.19 25.64 -1.54
CA LYS A 181 3.48 26.95 -2.14
C LYS A 181 2.48 27.30 -3.22
#